data_6fc98a12dcd8eb7df7ee2d4bdea1c18b
#
_entry.id   6fc98a12dcd8eb7df7ee2d4bdea1c18b
#
_cell.length_a   1.000
_cell.length_b   1.000
_cell.length_c   1.000
_cell.angle_alpha   90.00
_cell.angle_beta   90.00
_cell.angle_gamma   90.00
#
_symmetry.space_group_name_H-M   'P 1'
#
loop_
_entity.id
_entity.type
_entity.pdbx_description
1 polymer ?
#
loop_
_entity_poly.entity_id
_entity_poly.type
_entity_poly.pdbx_seq_one_letter_code
_entity_poly.pdbx_strand_id
1 'polypeptide(L)'
;MTQPLRVLDVGQCGFDHSAIADFVHKQTGAIVEQADSSAQAMAVLARQSYDLVLINRILDGDGTSGVDLIAQLKANPKCPPLMLVSNYPDAQQAAIKAGALGGFGKSALHLARTVELIQSALRLKSAGA
;
A
#
# COMPACT_ATOMS: atom_id res chain seq x y z
N MET A 1 -16.06 18.47 -8.90
CA MET A 1 -14.78 18.44 -8.19
C MET A 1 -14.38 17.01 -7.88
N THR A 2 -13.16 16.69 -8.19
CA THR A 2 -12.63 15.38 -7.88
C THR A 2 -12.18 15.33 -6.43
N GLN A 3 -12.48 14.21 -5.76
CA GLN A 3 -11.95 13.97 -4.43
C GLN A 3 -10.48 13.61 -4.52
N PRO A 4 -9.66 13.95 -3.52
CA PRO A 4 -8.26 13.51 -3.52
C PRO A 4 -8.18 11.99 -3.48
N LEU A 5 -7.15 11.45 -4.10
CA LEU A 5 -6.85 10.03 -4.03
C LEU A 5 -6.47 9.67 -2.60
N ARG A 6 -6.81 8.44 -2.19
CA ARG A 6 -6.53 7.96 -0.85
C ARG A 6 -5.66 6.71 -0.90
N VAL A 7 -4.62 6.71 -0.09
CA VAL A 7 -3.71 5.58 0.06
C VAL A 7 -3.76 5.13 1.52
N LEU A 8 -3.89 3.82 1.73
CA LEU A 8 -3.80 3.24 3.07
C LEU A 8 -2.40 2.64 3.23
N ASP A 9 -1.69 3.04 4.27
CA ASP A 9 -0.35 2.55 4.58
C ASP A 9 -0.43 1.65 5.80
N VAL A 10 -0.17 0.37 5.62
CA VAL A 10 -0.44 -0.66 6.63
C VAL A 10 0.85 -1.20 7.23
N GLY A 11 0.95 -1.14 8.55
CA GLY A 11 1.98 -1.84 9.31
C GLY A 11 3.35 -1.19 9.36
N GLN A 12 3.50 0.04 8.88
CA GLN A 12 4.76 0.78 9.03
C GLN A 12 4.87 1.32 10.45
N CYS A 13 6.08 1.42 10.98
CA CYS A 13 6.28 2.19 12.22
C CYS A 13 6.01 3.67 11.95
N GLY A 14 5.80 4.46 13.00
CA GLY A 14 5.45 5.87 12.84
C GLY A 14 6.45 6.66 12.02
N PHE A 15 7.74 6.39 12.18
CA PHE A 15 8.80 7.06 11.43
C PHE A 15 8.70 6.76 9.93
N ASP A 16 8.59 5.48 9.59
CA ASP A 16 8.51 5.05 8.19
C ASP A 16 7.21 5.52 7.56
N HIS A 17 6.11 5.43 8.30
CA HIS A 17 4.82 5.93 7.80
C HIS A 17 4.90 7.41 7.45
N SER A 18 5.47 8.23 8.33
CA SER A 18 5.58 9.67 8.09
C SER A 18 6.38 9.97 6.82
N ALA A 19 7.48 9.25 6.61
CA ALA A 19 8.31 9.43 5.42
C ALA A 19 7.55 9.05 4.14
N ILE A 20 6.85 7.92 4.17
CA ILE A 20 6.06 7.44 3.02
C ILE A 20 4.91 8.40 2.74
N ALA A 21 4.16 8.79 3.78
CA ALA A 21 3.01 9.66 3.62
C ALA A 21 3.39 11.03 3.05
N ASP A 22 4.47 11.60 3.56
CA ASP A 22 4.94 12.89 3.08
C ASP A 22 5.37 12.82 1.62
N PHE A 23 6.13 11.79 1.27
CA PHE A 23 6.62 11.61 -0.09
C PHE A 23 5.47 11.39 -1.07
N VAL A 24 4.57 10.45 -0.76
CA VAL A 24 3.44 10.13 -1.65
C VAL A 24 2.54 11.34 -1.83
N HIS A 25 2.25 12.07 -0.75
CA HIS A 25 1.43 13.27 -0.83
C HIS A 25 2.08 14.34 -1.73
N LYS A 26 3.37 14.57 -1.57
CA LYS A 26 4.09 15.57 -2.38
C LYS A 26 4.12 15.18 -3.86
N GLN A 27 4.25 13.91 -4.16
CA GLN A 27 4.39 13.44 -5.54
C GLN A 27 3.05 13.27 -6.26
N THR A 28 1.96 12.99 -5.55
CA THR A 28 0.69 12.61 -6.17
C THR A 28 -0.50 13.42 -5.69
N GLY A 29 -0.38 14.15 -4.60
CA GLY A 29 -1.51 14.83 -3.96
C GLY A 29 -2.40 13.89 -3.16
N ALA A 30 -2.13 12.59 -3.14
CA ALA A 30 -2.95 11.62 -2.41
C ALA A 30 -2.84 11.85 -0.90
N ILE A 31 -3.94 11.57 -0.21
CA ILE A 31 -3.98 11.54 1.25
C ILE A 31 -3.57 10.15 1.69
N VAL A 32 -2.60 10.04 2.60
CA VAL A 32 -2.11 8.75 3.09
C VAL A 32 -2.54 8.57 4.54
N GLU A 33 -3.31 7.53 4.80
CA GLU A 33 -3.79 7.16 6.13
C GLU A 33 -3.04 5.93 6.63
N GLN A 34 -2.99 5.74 7.94
CA GLN A 34 -2.21 4.67 8.57
C GLN A 34 -3.11 3.64 9.22
N ALA A 35 -2.74 2.36 9.06
CA ALA A 35 -3.29 1.25 9.85
C ALA A 35 -2.11 0.46 10.40
N ASP A 36 -2.13 0.09 11.67
CA ASP A 36 -0.98 -0.55 12.32
C ASP A 36 -1.01 -2.07 12.25
N SER A 37 -2.19 -2.65 12.07
CA SER A 37 -2.40 -4.10 12.14
C SER A 37 -3.31 -4.59 11.02
N SER A 38 -3.35 -5.90 10.83
CA SER A 38 -4.26 -6.51 9.86
C SER A 38 -5.72 -6.25 10.23
N ALA A 39 -6.08 -6.35 11.50
CA ALA A 39 -7.45 -6.10 11.96
C ALA A 39 -7.87 -4.65 11.68
N GLN A 40 -6.99 -3.69 11.96
CA GLN A 40 -7.28 -2.28 11.70
C GLN A 40 -7.43 -2.02 10.20
N ALA A 41 -6.56 -2.61 9.38
CA ALA A 41 -6.64 -2.46 7.93
C ALA A 41 -7.96 -3.02 7.39
N MET A 42 -8.36 -4.21 7.84
CA MET A 42 -9.62 -4.82 7.41
C MET A 42 -10.81 -3.95 7.81
N ALA A 43 -10.79 -3.38 9.02
CA ALA A 43 -11.88 -2.54 9.52
C ALA A 43 -12.04 -1.27 8.67
N VAL A 44 -10.94 -0.57 8.36
CA VAL A 44 -11.05 0.68 7.58
C VAL A 44 -11.40 0.41 6.13
N LEU A 45 -10.90 -0.69 5.56
CA LEU A 45 -11.24 -1.06 4.18
C LEU A 45 -12.71 -1.45 4.03
N ALA A 46 -13.34 -1.95 5.10
CA ALA A 46 -14.77 -2.26 5.10
C ALA A 46 -15.64 -1.01 5.12
N ARG A 47 -15.12 0.12 5.64
CA ARG A 47 -15.90 1.35 5.81
C ARG A 47 -15.62 2.40 4.75
N GLN A 48 -14.47 2.35 4.09
CA GLN A 48 -13.99 3.44 3.26
C GLN A 48 -13.22 2.91 2.06
N SER A 49 -13.35 3.60 0.93
CA SER A 49 -12.64 3.24 -0.31
C SER A 49 -11.24 3.83 -0.33
N TYR A 50 -10.30 3.06 -0.83
CA TYR A 50 -8.92 3.51 -1.06
C TYR A 50 -8.53 3.22 -2.49
N ASP A 51 -7.59 4.00 -3.00
CA ASP A 51 -7.11 3.88 -4.38
C ASP A 51 -5.85 3.01 -4.47
N LEU A 52 -5.18 2.81 -3.34
CA LEU A 52 -3.97 2.00 -3.25
C LEU A 52 -3.75 1.63 -1.79
N VAL A 53 -3.27 0.42 -1.53
CA VAL A 53 -2.87 -0.02 -0.20
C VAL A 53 -1.40 -0.42 -0.24
N LEU A 54 -0.59 0.22 0.61
CA LEU A 54 0.81 -0.12 0.82
C LEU A 54 0.92 -0.96 2.08
N ILE A 55 1.63 -2.07 2.01
CA ILE A 55 1.67 -3.04 3.11
C ILE A 55 3.12 -3.37 3.45
N ASN A 56 3.50 -3.17 4.71
CA ASN A 56 4.83 -3.54 5.19
C ASN A 56 4.98 -5.06 5.19
N ARG A 57 6.21 -5.54 5.03
CA ARG A 57 6.49 -6.98 5.03
C ARG A 57 6.05 -7.67 6.33
N ILE A 58 6.36 -7.04 7.47
CA ILE A 58 5.89 -7.49 8.78
C ILE A 58 5.18 -6.31 9.43
N LEU A 59 3.91 -6.49 9.80
CA LEU A 59 3.11 -5.40 10.33
C LEU A 59 3.58 -5.03 11.75
N ASP A 60 3.83 -3.76 11.98
CA ASP A 60 4.38 -3.27 13.24
C ASP A 60 3.42 -3.54 14.41
N GLY A 61 2.12 -3.42 14.19
CA GLY A 61 1.13 -3.51 15.27
C GLY A 61 0.88 -4.91 15.78
N ASP A 62 0.98 -5.94 14.94
CA ASP A 62 0.62 -7.31 15.35
C ASP A 62 1.58 -8.40 14.86
N GLY A 63 2.66 -8.04 14.16
CA GLY A 63 3.64 -9.00 13.66
C GLY A 63 3.15 -9.89 12.53
N THR A 64 1.97 -9.61 11.96
CA THR A 64 1.43 -10.40 10.85
C THR A 64 2.28 -10.21 9.60
N SER A 65 2.39 -11.28 8.79
CA SER A 65 3.06 -11.20 7.49
C SER A 65 2.23 -10.33 6.53
N GLY A 66 2.87 -9.33 5.92
CA GLY A 66 2.21 -8.50 4.91
C GLY A 66 1.76 -9.29 3.70
N VAL A 67 2.52 -10.32 3.31
CA VAL A 67 2.15 -11.21 2.19
C VAL A 67 0.87 -11.98 2.52
N ASP A 68 0.73 -12.44 3.77
CA ASP A 68 -0.49 -13.13 4.19
C ASP A 68 -1.70 -12.19 4.16
N LEU A 69 -1.52 -10.95 4.58
CA LEU A 69 -2.59 -9.96 4.51
C LEU A 69 -2.98 -9.69 3.05
N ILE A 70 -2.02 -9.59 2.14
CA ILE A 70 -2.29 -9.42 0.71
C ILE A 70 -3.18 -10.55 0.19
N ALA A 71 -2.85 -11.80 0.54
CA ALA A 71 -3.65 -12.95 0.10
C ALA A 71 -5.09 -12.85 0.63
N GLN A 72 -5.26 -12.45 1.90
CA GLN A 72 -6.58 -12.26 2.48
C GLN A 72 -7.38 -11.17 1.76
N LEU A 73 -6.75 -10.03 1.52
CA LEU A 73 -7.42 -8.90 0.87
C LEU A 73 -7.80 -9.21 -0.58
N LYS A 74 -6.96 -9.97 -1.29
CA LYS A 74 -7.23 -10.34 -2.69
C LYS A 74 -8.38 -11.32 -2.84
N ALA A 75 -8.81 -11.97 -1.76
CA ALA A 75 -10.00 -12.82 -1.78
C ALA A 75 -11.27 -11.99 -2.07
N ASN A 76 -11.24 -10.69 -1.77
CA ASN A 76 -12.34 -9.79 -2.10
C ASN A 76 -12.11 -9.21 -3.51
N PRO A 77 -13.03 -9.47 -4.48
CA PRO A 77 -12.84 -8.97 -5.85
C PRO A 77 -12.88 -7.44 -5.96
N LYS A 78 -13.38 -6.75 -4.93
CA LYS A 78 -13.40 -5.28 -4.91
C LYS A 78 -12.17 -4.68 -4.24
N CYS A 79 -11.19 -5.50 -3.92
CA CYS A 79 -9.95 -5.06 -3.30
C CYS A 79 -9.24 -4.02 -4.18
N PRO A 80 -8.76 -2.90 -3.61
CA PRO A 80 -7.96 -1.95 -4.38
C PRO A 80 -6.59 -2.54 -4.74
N PRO A 81 -5.82 -1.88 -5.60
CA PRO A 81 -4.44 -2.30 -5.87
C PRO A 81 -3.62 -2.36 -4.57
N LEU A 82 -2.79 -3.38 -4.46
CA LEU A 82 -1.95 -3.62 -3.29
C LEU A 82 -0.48 -3.63 -3.69
N MET A 83 0.38 -3.08 -2.85
CA MET A 83 1.84 -3.13 -3.03
C MET A 83 2.50 -3.49 -1.71
N LEU A 84 3.51 -4.36 -1.77
CA LEU A 84 4.36 -4.63 -0.60
C LEU A 84 5.47 -3.59 -0.54
N VAL A 85 5.73 -3.06 0.65
CA VAL A 85 6.88 -2.18 0.92
C VAL A 85 7.95 -3.04 1.57
N SER A 86 8.98 -3.41 0.81
CA SER A 86 10.07 -4.26 1.30
C SER A 86 11.28 -4.15 0.37
N ASN A 87 12.47 -4.15 0.97
CA ASN A 87 13.73 -4.20 0.24
C ASN A 87 14.11 -5.62 -0.20
N TYR A 88 13.36 -6.64 0.22
CA TYR A 88 13.70 -8.03 -0.04
C TYR A 88 13.05 -8.52 -1.34
N PRO A 89 13.84 -8.92 -2.36
CA PRO A 89 13.28 -9.40 -3.63
C PRO A 89 12.37 -10.61 -3.47
N ASP A 90 12.72 -11.54 -2.57
CA ASP A 90 11.90 -12.73 -2.34
C ASP A 90 10.52 -12.36 -1.78
N ALA A 91 10.46 -11.37 -0.89
CA ALA A 91 9.20 -10.89 -0.35
C ALA A 91 8.35 -10.24 -1.44
N GLN A 92 8.97 -9.46 -2.32
CA GLN A 92 8.26 -8.85 -3.45
C GLN A 92 7.68 -9.91 -4.37
N GLN A 93 8.44 -10.97 -4.67
CA GLN A 93 7.94 -12.05 -5.52
C GLN A 93 6.76 -12.77 -4.88
N ALA A 94 6.85 -13.03 -3.57
CA ALA A 94 5.75 -13.67 -2.83
C ALA A 94 4.50 -12.79 -2.85
N ALA A 95 4.66 -11.48 -2.70
CA ALA A 95 3.54 -10.54 -2.73
C ALA A 95 2.86 -10.53 -4.11
N ILE A 96 3.65 -10.53 -5.18
CA ILE A 96 3.11 -10.56 -6.54
C ILE A 96 2.33 -11.86 -6.76
N LYS A 97 2.84 -13.00 -6.32
CA LYS A 97 2.13 -14.27 -6.40
C LYS A 97 0.82 -14.24 -5.64
N ALA A 98 0.77 -13.52 -4.52
CA ALA A 98 -0.45 -13.38 -3.72
C ALA A 98 -1.45 -12.40 -4.34
N GLY A 99 -1.07 -11.67 -5.38
CA GLY A 99 -1.96 -10.78 -6.11
C GLY A 99 -1.62 -9.30 -6.06
N ALA A 100 -0.50 -8.92 -5.44
CA ALA A 100 -0.08 -7.52 -5.40
C ALA A 100 0.56 -7.10 -6.71
N LEU A 101 0.59 -5.80 -6.93
CA LEU A 101 1.43 -5.19 -7.97
C LEU A 101 2.89 -5.19 -7.51
N GLY A 102 3.82 -5.01 -8.45
CA GLY A 102 5.22 -4.82 -8.09
C GLY A 102 5.36 -3.61 -7.17
N GLY A 103 6.03 -3.79 -6.04
CA GLY A 103 6.20 -2.75 -5.03
C GLY A 103 7.60 -2.18 -5.00
N PHE A 104 7.96 -1.61 -3.86
CA PHE A 104 9.25 -0.94 -3.70
C PHE A 104 9.75 -1.15 -2.27
N GLY A 105 11.06 -0.98 -2.09
CA GLY A 105 11.66 -0.97 -0.77
C GLY A 105 11.76 0.43 -0.19
N LYS A 106 11.89 0.50 1.13
CA LYS A 106 12.04 1.80 1.83
C LYS A 106 13.29 2.54 1.36
N SER A 107 14.36 1.81 1.02
CA SER A 107 15.59 2.40 0.51
C SER A 107 15.43 2.99 -0.88
N ALA A 108 14.37 2.63 -1.61
CA ALA A 108 14.09 3.12 -2.96
C ALA A 108 12.96 4.14 -2.99
N LEU A 109 12.51 4.63 -1.82
CA LEU A 109 11.33 5.50 -1.73
C LEU A 109 11.42 6.72 -2.65
N HIS A 110 12.57 7.37 -2.70
CA HIS A 110 12.74 8.63 -3.45
C HIS A 110 13.17 8.43 -4.90
N LEU A 111 13.24 7.20 -5.40
CA LEU A 111 13.64 6.95 -6.78
C LEU A 111 12.48 7.22 -7.74
N ALA A 112 12.82 7.68 -8.95
CA ALA A 112 11.83 7.97 -9.98
C ALA A 112 10.96 6.76 -10.30
N ARG A 113 11.54 5.55 -10.33
CA ARG A 113 10.78 4.33 -10.61
C ARG A 113 9.70 4.06 -9.56
N THR A 114 9.95 4.43 -8.29
CA THR A 114 8.97 4.27 -7.22
C THR A 114 7.80 5.23 -7.43
N VAL A 115 8.08 6.48 -7.79
CA VAL A 115 7.04 7.45 -8.14
C VAL A 115 6.18 6.92 -9.29
N GLU A 116 6.81 6.37 -10.33
CA GLU A 116 6.09 5.83 -11.48
C GLU A 116 5.21 4.64 -11.10
N LEU A 117 5.69 3.75 -10.24
CA LEU A 117 4.91 2.60 -9.75
C LEU A 117 3.66 3.08 -9.02
N ILE A 118 3.80 4.04 -8.12
CA ILE A 118 2.69 4.56 -7.33
C ILE A 118 1.70 5.29 -8.23
N GLN A 119 2.18 6.14 -9.12
CA GLN A 119 1.31 6.87 -10.06
C GLN A 119 0.55 5.91 -10.96
N SER A 120 1.20 4.86 -11.45
CA SER A 120 0.55 3.85 -12.30
C SER A 120 -0.55 3.12 -11.54
N ALA A 121 -0.31 2.75 -10.30
CA ALA A 121 -1.30 2.07 -9.47
C ALA A 121 -2.51 2.96 -9.22
N LEU A 122 -2.29 4.23 -8.93
CA LEU A 122 -3.38 5.19 -8.71
C LEU A 122 -4.20 5.40 -9.98
N ARG A 123 -3.55 5.45 -11.15
CA ARG A 123 -4.24 5.57 -12.44
C ARG A 123 -5.07 4.33 -12.76
N LEU A 124 -4.59 3.14 -12.42
CA LEU A 124 -5.33 1.89 -12.64
C LEU A 124 -6.66 1.91 -11.90
N LYS A 125 -6.66 2.34 -10.64
CA LYS A 125 -7.89 2.44 -9.85
C LYS A 125 -8.84 3.45 -10.46
N SER A 126 -8.34 4.64 -10.84
CA SER A 126 -9.15 5.70 -11.45
C SER A 126 -9.74 5.24 -12.78
N ALA A 127 -8.95 4.54 -13.61
CA ALA A 127 -9.41 4.04 -14.91
C ALA A 127 -10.45 2.95 -14.74
N GLY A 128 -10.36 2.16 -13.66
CA GLY A 128 -11.30 1.08 -13.37
C GLY A 128 -12.60 1.55 -12.75
N ALA A 129 -12.65 2.79 -12.34
CA ALA A 129 -13.86 3.36 -11.75
C ALA A 129 -14.86 3.71 -12.86
#